data_7edef60ddb2b5b06177447d3f02d7060
#
_entry.id   7edef60ddb2b5b06177447d3f02d7060
#
_cell.length_a   1.000
_cell.length_b   1.000
_cell.length_c   1.000
_cell.angle_alpha   90.00
_cell.angle_beta   90.00
_cell.angle_gamma   90.00
#
_symmetry.space_group_name_H-M   'P 1'
#
loop_
_entity.id
_entity.type
_entity.pdbx_description
1 polymer ?
#
loop_
_entity_poly.entity_id
_entity_poly.type
_entity_poly.pdbx_seq_one_letter_code
_entity_poly.pdbx_strand_id
1 'polypeptide(L)'
;NVFSGVKKGADINAGEAWDITAGDNRIVVAIIDNVVKPTHPDLAANMWVNEAEKSGVAGKDDDGNGYIDDVHGVNFVKYQYDGTTTLTENLSDHGTHVAGTVAAVNNNGIGGCGVAGGTGKGDGVRLMSCQTFHEIPKTDPLYNVWPSGTDTCAARAFQYAADNGAAIANCSWGYP
;
A
#
# COMPACT_ATOMS: atom_id res chain seq x y z
N ASN A 1 -19.05 4.28 25.15
CA ASN A 1 -18.25 5.41 24.64
C ASN A 1 -16.85 5.33 25.27
N VAL A 2 -15.85 4.96 24.47
CA VAL A 2 -14.46 4.77 24.92
C VAL A 2 -13.73 6.12 25.02
N PHE A 3 -14.26 7.19 24.44
CA PHE A 3 -13.65 8.52 24.47
C PHE A 3 -14.61 9.56 25.06
N SER A 4 -14.34 9.98 26.29
CA SER A 4 -15.02 11.14 26.89
C SER A 4 -14.48 12.41 26.23
N GLY A 5 -15.36 13.28 25.76
CA GLY A 5 -14.98 14.56 25.16
C GLY A 5 -15.01 14.63 23.63
N VAL A 6 -15.36 13.55 22.94
CA VAL A 6 -15.56 13.58 21.48
C VAL A 6 -16.83 14.39 21.17
N LYS A 7 -16.68 15.40 20.34
CA LYS A 7 -17.81 16.20 19.85
C LYS A 7 -18.51 15.45 18.71
N LYS A 8 -19.81 15.20 18.85
CA LYS A 8 -20.63 14.60 17.78
C LYS A 8 -20.55 15.45 16.53
N GLY A 9 -20.26 14.82 15.39
CA GLY A 9 -20.13 15.48 14.08
C GLY A 9 -18.76 16.14 13.85
N ALA A 10 -17.78 15.92 14.72
CA ALA A 10 -16.39 16.26 14.46
C ALA A 10 -15.67 15.05 13.84
N ASP A 11 -16.08 14.68 12.64
CA ASP A 11 -15.63 13.54 11.87
C ASP A 11 -15.61 13.89 10.38
N ILE A 12 -15.25 12.93 9.52
CA ILE A 12 -15.14 13.12 8.07
C ILE A 12 -16.48 12.85 7.32
N ASN A 13 -17.58 12.63 8.04
CA ASN A 13 -18.89 12.26 7.48
C ASN A 13 -18.84 11.08 6.50
N ALA A 14 -18.04 10.07 6.80
CA ALA A 14 -17.86 8.91 5.92
C ALA A 14 -19.21 8.19 5.64
N GLY A 15 -20.11 8.14 6.62
CA GLY A 15 -21.44 7.55 6.43
C GLY A 15 -22.24 8.20 5.31
N GLU A 16 -22.26 9.54 5.26
CA GLU A 16 -22.95 10.29 4.21
C GLU A 16 -22.23 10.17 2.86
N ALA A 17 -20.89 10.11 2.87
CA ALA A 17 -20.11 9.89 1.66
C ALA A 17 -20.41 8.50 1.06
N TRP A 18 -20.61 7.48 1.88
CA TRP A 18 -20.93 6.13 1.42
C TRP A 18 -22.35 5.99 0.86
N ASP A 19 -23.25 6.93 1.10
CA ASP A 19 -24.53 7.01 0.38
C ASP A 19 -24.34 7.37 -1.10
N ILE A 20 -23.17 7.96 -1.44
CA ILE A 20 -22.80 8.33 -2.82
C ILE A 20 -21.88 7.26 -3.42
N THR A 21 -20.80 6.95 -2.74
CA THR A 21 -19.82 5.93 -3.16
C THR A 21 -18.98 5.44 -1.98
N ALA A 22 -18.69 4.16 -1.94
CA ALA A 22 -17.77 3.55 -0.99
C ALA A 22 -16.44 3.16 -1.64
N GLY A 23 -16.18 3.59 -2.86
CA GLY A 23 -14.99 3.28 -3.66
C GLY A 23 -15.36 2.78 -5.07
N ASP A 24 -14.33 2.52 -5.86
CA ASP A 24 -14.46 1.97 -7.23
C ASP A 24 -13.19 1.15 -7.51
N ASN A 25 -13.34 -0.11 -7.87
CA ASN A 25 -12.22 -1.03 -8.10
C ASN A 25 -11.39 -0.72 -9.37
N ARG A 26 -11.82 0.25 -10.16
CA ARG A 26 -11.05 0.80 -11.28
C ARG A 26 -10.03 1.86 -10.83
N ILE A 27 -10.15 2.35 -9.60
CA ILE A 27 -9.24 3.35 -9.05
C ILE A 27 -8.13 2.64 -8.28
N VAL A 28 -6.91 2.87 -8.68
CA VAL A 28 -5.71 2.39 -7.99
C VAL A 28 -5.12 3.50 -7.14
N VAL A 29 -4.89 3.21 -5.87
CA VAL A 29 -4.21 4.08 -4.91
C VAL A 29 -2.86 3.47 -4.57
N ALA A 30 -1.79 4.11 -4.99
CA ALA A 30 -0.44 3.72 -4.61
C ALA A 30 -0.14 4.20 -3.18
N ILE A 31 0.20 3.29 -2.32
CA ILE A 31 0.67 3.56 -0.95
C ILE A 31 2.20 3.60 -1.01
N ILE A 32 2.74 4.82 -1.08
CA ILE A 32 4.20 5.06 -1.09
C ILE A 32 4.64 5.23 0.36
N ASP A 33 5.08 4.13 0.97
CA ASP A 33 5.32 4.06 2.41
C ASP A 33 6.38 2.98 2.73
N ASN A 34 6.40 2.47 3.96
CA ASN A 34 7.06 1.20 4.21
C ASN A 34 6.31 0.06 3.48
N VAL A 35 6.01 -1.07 3.97
CA VAL A 35 5.28 -2.10 3.22
C VAL A 35 3.78 -2.07 3.53
N VAL A 36 2.94 -2.32 2.52
CA VAL A 36 1.57 -2.82 2.74
C VAL A 36 1.63 -4.34 2.69
N LYS A 37 1.18 -5.01 3.75
CA LYS A 37 1.13 -6.49 3.81
C LYS A 37 0.02 -7.03 2.90
N PRO A 38 0.36 -7.65 1.74
CA PRO A 38 -0.66 -8.04 0.76
C PRO A 38 -1.58 -9.16 1.26
N THR A 39 -1.10 -9.96 2.21
CA THR A 39 -1.84 -11.08 2.79
C THR A 39 -2.67 -10.70 4.01
N HIS A 40 -2.70 -9.41 4.38
CA HIS A 40 -3.49 -8.97 5.52
C HIS A 40 -4.99 -9.25 5.28
N PRO A 41 -5.70 -9.96 6.19
CA PRO A 41 -7.04 -10.47 5.94
C PRO A 41 -8.07 -9.36 5.62
N ASP A 42 -7.85 -8.15 6.12
CA ASP A 42 -8.73 -7.01 5.89
C ASP A 42 -8.32 -6.14 4.68
N LEU A 43 -7.25 -6.49 3.96
CA LEU A 43 -6.73 -5.76 2.79
C LEU A 43 -6.66 -6.60 1.53
N ALA A 44 -6.43 -7.90 1.66
CA ALA A 44 -6.08 -8.79 0.56
C ALA A 44 -7.04 -8.70 -0.64
N ALA A 45 -8.34 -8.56 -0.39
CA ALA A 45 -9.35 -8.48 -1.45
C ALA A 45 -9.34 -7.14 -2.20
N ASN A 46 -8.74 -6.09 -1.62
CA ASN A 46 -8.59 -4.78 -2.22
C ASN A 46 -7.16 -4.50 -2.71
N MET A 47 -6.25 -5.47 -2.65
CA MET A 47 -4.92 -5.29 -3.23
C MET A 47 -4.99 -5.16 -4.75
N TRP A 48 -4.19 -4.26 -5.29
CA TRP A 48 -3.89 -4.21 -6.71
C TRP A 48 -3.11 -5.45 -7.12
N VAL A 49 -3.34 -5.93 -8.32
CA VAL A 49 -2.67 -7.11 -8.86
C VAL A 49 -2.14 -6.82 -10.24
N ASN A 50 -0.83 -7.03 -10.44
CA ASN A 50 -0.24 -7.18 -11.76
C ASN A 50 -0.56 -8.60 -12.26
N GLU A 51 -1.57 -8.72 -13.12
CA GLU A 51 -2.05 -10.01 -13.60
C GLU A 51 -1.03 -10.72 -14.53
N ALA A 52 -0.14 -9.98 -15.18
CA ALA A 52 0.94 -10.55 -16.00
C ALA A 52 1.93 -11.30 -15.09
N GLU A 53 2.38 -10.65 -14.03
CA GLU A 53 3.32 -11.23 -13.07
C GLU A 53 2.69 -12.36 -12.25
N LYS A 54 1.43 -12.20 -11.82
CA LYS A 54 0.71 -13.22 -11.06
C LYS A 54 0.51 -14.53 -11.83
N SER A 55 0.26 -14.43 -13.14
CA SER A 55 0.04 -15.58 -14.02
C SER A 55 1.29 -16.01 -14.78
N GLY A 56 2.38 -15.27 -14.61
CA GLY A 56 3.64 -15.41 -15.32
C GLY A 56 4.56 -16.50 -14.75
N VAL A 57 5.84 -16.36 -15.03
CA VAL A 57 6.89 -17.30 -14.63
C VAL A 57 7.68 -16.69 -13.47
N ALA A 58 7.65 -17.33 -12.32
CA ALA A 58 8.38 -16.86 -11.14
C ALA A 58 9.87 -16.60 -11.46
N GLY A 59 10.37 -15.45 -11.04
CA GLY A 59 11.72 -14.98 -11.29
C GLY A 59 11.92 -14.32 -12.65
N LYS A 60 10.85 -14.03 -13.37
CA LYS A 60 10.90 -13.35 -14.68
C LYS A 60 10.02 -12.10 -14.64
N ASP A 61 10.46 -11.06 -15.31
CA ASP A 61 9.67 -9.88 -15.66
C ASP A 61 8.79 -10.24 -16.88
N ASP A 62 7.51 -10.55 -16.64
CA ASP A 62 6.61 -11.06 -17.68
C ASP A 62 5.89 -9.96 -18.44
N ASP A 63 5.80 -8.73 -17.92
CA ASP A 63 5.23 -7.57 -18.63
C ASP A 63 6.29 -6.61 -19.19
N GLY A 64 7.58 -6.82 -18.87
CA GLY A 64 8.69 -6.03 -19.40
C GLY A 64 8.80 -4.64 -18.78
N ASN A 65 8.26 -4.44 -17.59
CA ASN A 65 8.27 -3.16 -16.88
C ASN A 65 9.58 -2.87 -16.12
N GLY A 66 10.48 -3.84 -16.05
CA GLY A 66 11.77 -3.77 -15.36
C GLY A 66 11.73 -4.26 -13.90
N TYR A 67 10.60 -4.79 -13.44
CA TYR A 67 10.42 -5.31 -12.09
C TYR A 67 9.94 -6.76 -12.12
N ILE A 68 10.68 -7.66 -11.48
CA ILE A 68 10.41 -9.09 -11.48
C ILE A 68 9.42 -9.43 -10.36
N ASP A 69 8.39 -10.23 -10.66
CA ASP A 69 7.41 -10.73 -9.68
C ASP A 69 6.72 -9.61 -8.86
N ASP A 70 6.44 -8.45 -9.45
CA ASP A 70 5.84 -7.28 -8.79
C ASP A 70 4.31 -7.39 -8.65
N VAL A 71 3.82 -8.55 -8.26
CA VAL A 71 2.39 -8.92 -8.22
C VAL A 71 1.51 -7.92 -7.47
N HIS A 72 2.00 -7.31 -6.38
CA HIS A 72 1.25 -6.33 -5.58
C HIS A 72 1.97 -5.00 -5.43
N GLY A 73 3.07 -4.83 -6.15
CA GLY A 73 3.93 -3.65 -6.09
C GLY A 73 5.40 -4.00 -5.85
N VAL A 74 6.22 -3.00 -5.55
CA VAL A 74 7.69 -3.10 -5.57
C VAL A 74 8.31 -2.62 -4.27
N ASN A 75 9.36 -3.31 -3.84
CA ASN A 75 10.28 -2.83 -2.82
C ASN A 75 11.44 -2.05 -3.47
N PHE A 76 11.30 -0.74 -3.55
CA PHE A 76 12.30 0.14 -4.19
C PHE A 76 13.59 0.26 -3.38
N VAL A 77 13.55 0.01 -2.08
CA VAL A 77 14.76 0.01 -1.24
C VAL A 77 15.64 -1.15 -1.64
N LYS A 78 15.12 -2.38 -1.66
CA LYS A 78 15.88 -3.55 -2.10
C LYS A 78 16.29 -3.47 -3.57
N TYR A 79 15.37 -3.06 -4.44
CA TYR A 79 15.68 -2.91 -5.87
C TYR A 79 16.89 -2.02 -6.12
N GLN A 80 17.06 -0.95 -5.35
CA GLN A 80 18.23 -0.06 -5.48
C GLN A 80 19.55 -0.73 -5.10
N TYR A 81 19.54 -1.71 -4.17
CA TYR A 81 20.76 -2.33 -3.63
C TYR A 81 21.11 -3.67 -4.26
N ASP A 82 20.13 -4.53 -4.49
CA ASP A 82 20.34 -5.89 -4.95
C ASP A 82 19.50 -6.30 -6.17
N GLY A 83 18.69 -5.37 -6.70
CA GLY A 83 17.83 -5.60 -7.85
C GLY A 83 16.57 -6.43 -7.54
N THR A 84 16.31 -6.78 -6.29
CA THR A 84 15.11 -7.53 -5.93
C THR A 84 13.92 -6.61 -5.70
N THR A 85 12.75 -7.03 -6.14
CA THR A 85 11.49 -6.26 -6.11
C THR A 85 10.57 -6.71 -5.00
N THR A 86 10.83 -7.87 -4.41
CA THR A 86 9.96 -8.53 -3.44
C THR A 86 9.68 -7.65 -2.23
N LEU A 87 8.40 -7.42 -1.97
CA LEU A 87 7.92 -6.73 -0.78
C LEU A 87 8.41 -7.47 0.47
N THR A 88 8.96 -6.73 1.41
CA THR A 88 9.52 -7.31 2.63
C THR A 88 8.75 -6.79 3.83
N GLU A 89 8.22 -7.71 4.63
CA GLU A 89 7.61 -7.34 5.93
C GLU A 89 8.63 -6.55 6.76
N ASN A 90 8.16 -5.49 7.37
CA ASN A 90 8.96 -4.55 8.12
C ASN A 90 8.61 -4.63 9.61
N LEU A 91 9.44 -4.05 10.46
CA LEU A 91 9.16 -3.89 11.89
C LEU A 91 8.00 -2.92 12.17
N SER A 92 7.71 -2.05 11.21
CA SER A 92 6.61 -1.09 11.27
C SER A 92 5.48 -1.53 10.35
N ASP A 93 4.27 -1.48 10.85
CA ASP A 93 3.00 -1.70 10.16
C ASP A 93 2.37 -0.40 9.66
N HIS A 94 3.13 0.70 9.64
CA HIS A 94 2.63 2.02 9.27
C HIS A 94 1.94 2.02 7.89
N GLY A 95 2.61 1.56 6.82
CA GLY A 95 2.03 1.49 5.48
C GLY A 95 0.81 0.57 5.39
N THR A 96 0.81 -0.55 6.13
CA THR A 96 -0.36 -1.44 6.24
C THR A 96 -1.53 -0.74 6.93
N HIS A 97 -1.27 0.03 7.98
CA HIS A 97 -2.29 0.83 8.68
C HIS A 97 -2.83 1.96 7.80
N VAL A 98 -1.95 2.66 7.09
CA VAL A 98 -2.31 3.69 6.10
C VAL A 98 -3.21 3.10 5.01
N ALA A 99 -2.83 1.95 4.45
CA ALA A 99 -3.63 1.22 3.48
C ALA A 99 -5.01 0.84 4.03
N GLY A 100 -5.07 0.42 5.30
CA GLY A 100 -6.32 0.12 6.00
C GLY A 100 -7.24 1.34 6.10
N THR A 101 -6.69 2.50 6.42
CA THR A 101 -7.45 3.76 6.44
C THR A 101 -8.03 4.09 5.06
N VAL A 102 -7.29 3.83 3.99
CA VAL A 102 -7.75 4.05 2.62
C VAL A 102 -8.83 3.04 2.23
N ALA A 103 -8.56 1.74 2.37
CA ALA A 103 -9.39 0.70 1.77
C ALA A 103 -9.37 -0.65 2.51
N ALA A 104 -9.39 -0.67 3.86
CA ALA A 104 -9.81 -1.88 4.55
C ALA A 104 -11.19 -2.31 4.04
N VAL A 105 -11.37 -3.61 3.81
CA VAL A 105 -12.58 -4.13 3.15
C VAL A 105 -13.79 -3.92 4.03
N ASN A 106 -14.73 -3.11 3.58
CA ASN A 106 -15.96 -2.85 4.34
C ASN A 106 -16.90 -4.07 4.31
N ASN A 107 -17.68 -4.24 5.37
CA ASN A 107 -18.71 -5.27 5.51
C ASN A 107 -18.21 -6.72 5.40
N ASN A 108 -16.95 -7.00 5.63
CA ASN A 108 -16.37 -8.34 5.63
C ASN A 108 -16.43 -9.04 7.01
N GLY A 109 -16.88 -8.33 8.05
CA GLY A 109 -17.05 -8.85 9.41
C GLY A 109 -15.76 -8.96 10.23
N ILE A 110 -14.64 -8.39 9.74
CA ILE A 110 -13.34 -8.37 10.43
C ILE A 110 -12.74 -6.97 10.39
N GLY A 111 -11.79 -6.69 11.27
CA GLY A 111 -10.97 -5.48 11.26
C GLY A 111 -11.76 -4.20 11.33
N GLY A 112 -11.53 -3.30 10.39
CA GLY A 112 -12.10 -1.95 10.32
C GLY A 112 -12.83 -1.66 9.00
N CYS A 113 -13.09 -0.37 8.77
CA CYS A 113 -13.64 0.12 7.50
C CYS A 113 -12.67 1.14 6.90
N GLY A 114 -12.26 0.93 5.67
CA GLY A 114 -11.54 1.93 4.89
C GLY A 114 -12.50 2.95 4.29
N VAL A 115 -12.03 4.18 4.09
CA VAL A 115 -12.84 5.26 3.49
C VAL A 115 -13.38 4.85 2.12
N ALA A 116 -12.59 4.13 1.34
CA ALA A 116 -12.92 3.62 0.01
C ALA A 116 -12.83 2.08 -0.08
N GLY A 117 -13.16 1.39 1.02
CA GLY A 117 -13.07 -0.07 1.16
C GLY A 117 -14.13 -0.88 0.40
N GLY A 118 -15.04 -0.21 -0.28
CA GLY A 118 -16.14 -0.81 -1.04
C GLY A 118 -17.34 -1.20 -0.19
N THR A 119 -18.18 -2.05 -0.73
CA THR A 119 -19.41 -2.55 -0.07
C THR A 119 -19.30 -3.98 0.44
N GLY A 120 -18.09 -4.57 0.42
CA GLY A 120 -17.85 -5.99 0.70
C GLY A 120 -18.02 -6.90 -0.52
N LYS A 121 -18.18 -6.33 -1.70
CA LYS A 121 -18.38 -7.06 -2.97
C LYS A 121 -17.16 -7.01 -3.89
N GLY A 122 -15.96 -6.63 -3.38
CA GLY A 122 -14.76 -6.46 -4.16
C GLY A 122 -14.74 -5.21 -5.03
N ASP A 123 -15.52 -4.22 -4.66
CA ASP A 123 -15.74 -2.95 -5.35
C ASP A 123 -14.99 -1.76 -4.72
N GLY A 124 -14.21 -2.00 -3.70
CA GLY A 124 -13.30 -0.99 -3.13
C GLY A 124 -12.15 -0.62 -4.07
N VAL A 125 -11.50 0.51 -3.81
CA VAL A 125 -10.30 0.91 -4.56
C VAL A 125 -9.20 -0.13 -4.42
N ARG A 126 -8.26 -0.18 -5.37
CA ARG A 126 -7.12 -1.10 -5.37
C ARG A 126 -5.90 -0.46 -4.73
N LEU A 127 -5.27 -1.17 -3.82
CA LEU A 127 -4.10 -0.75 -3.07
C LEU A 127 -2.82 -1.30 -3.72
N MET A 128 -1.96 -0.44 -4.22
CA MET A 128 -0.65 -0.80 -4.76
C MET A 128 0.42 -0.50 -3.72
N SER A 129 1.25 -1.49 -3.35
CA SER A 129 2.30 -1.32 -2.36
C SER A 129 3.60 -0.82 -3.01
N CYS A 130 3.97 0.41 -2.73
CA CYS A 130 5.23 1.02 -3.18
C CYS A 130 6.14 1.20 -1.97
N GLN A 131 6.95 0.18 -1.64
CA GLN A 131 7.81 0.19 -0.46
C GLN A 131 9.05 1.05 -0.70
N THR A 132 9.09 2.23 -0.07
CA THR A 132 10.17 3.21 -0.19
C THR A 132 10.98 3.39 1.09
N PHE A 133 10.51 2.81 2.20
CA PHE A 133 11.17 2.82 3.48
C PHE A 133 11.38 1.40 3.99
N HIS A 134 12.52 1.20 4.66
CA HIS A 134 12.83 -0.03 5.35
C HIS A 134 13.33 0.31 6.76
N GLU A 135 12.59 -0.09 7.76
CA GLU A 135 13.03 0.06 9.15
C GLU A 135 13.93 -1.11 9.52
N ILE A 136 15.21 -0.82 9.70
CA ILE A 136 16.20 -1.78 10.16
C ILE A 136 16.41 -1.55 11.65
N PRO A 137 16.40 -2.60 12.49
CA PRO A 137 16.72 -2.46 13.90
C PRO A 137 18.10 -1.83 14.10
N LYS A 138 18.23 -0.92 15.07
CA LYS A 138 19.53 -0.31 15.41
C LYS A 138 20.61 -1.34 15.78
N THR A 139 20.19 -2.55 16.13
CA THR A 139 21.05 -3.69 16.44
C THR A 139 21.49 -4.48 15.21
N ASP A 140 20.91 -4.19 14.03
CA ASP A 140 21.29 -4.85 12.79
C ASP A 140 22.62 -4.29 12.29
N PRO A 141 23.60 -5.13 11.90
CA PRO A 141 24.87 -4.68 11.31
C PRO A 141 24.68 -3.78 10.07
N LEU A 142 23.55 -3.90 9.37
CA LEU A 142 23.23 -3.12 8.17
C LEU A 142 22.56 -1.77 8.48
N TYR A 143 22.28 -1.46 9.75
CA TYR A 143 21.59 -0.23 10.15
C TYR A 143 22.25 1.06 9.62
N ASN A 144 23.59 1.07 9.55
CA ASN A 144 24.36 2.20 9.03
C ASN A 144 24.71 2.08 7.54
N VAL A 145 24.35 0.97 6.90
CA VAL A 145 24.73 0.64 5.51
C VAL A 145 23.55 0.83 4.57
N TRP A 146 22.33 0.56 5.06
CA TRP A 146 21.13 0.70 4.28
C TRP A 146 20.35 1.93 4.73
N PRO A 147 20.30 2.98 3.92
CA PRO A 147 19.42 4.10 4.22
C PRO A 147 17.96 3.65 4.22
N SER A 148 17.22 4.16 5.17
CA SER A 148 15.79 3.85 5.39
C SER A 148 14.86 4.27 4.25
N GLY A 149 15.40 4.75 3.16
CA GLY A 149 14.70 5.28 1.99
C GLY A 149 15.49 6.46 1.44
N THR A 150 15.40 6.68 0.13
CA THR A 150 16.06 7.79 -0.55
C THR A 150 15.06 8.50 -1.45
N ASP A 151 15.35 9.76 -1.80
CA ASP A 151 14.56 10.49 -2.80
C ASP A 151 14.46 9.72 -4.11
N THR A 152 15.50 8.95 -4.45
CA THR A 152 15.50 8.08 -5.64
C THR A 152 14.47 6.96 -5.52
N CYS A 153 14.31 6.34 -4.34
CA CYS A 153 13.28 5.33 -4.11
C CYS A 153 11.89 5.93 -4.27
N ALA A 154 11.65 7.10 -3.70
CA ALA A 154 10.39 7.81 -3.83
C ALA A 154 10.09 8.18 -5.30
N ALA A 155 11.06 8.75 -6.01
CA ALA A 155 10.91 9.12 -7.42
C ALA A 155 10.56 7.91 -8.31
N ARG A 156 11.24 6.78 -8.10
CA ARG A 156 10.92 5.53 -8.81
C ARG A 156 9.54 5.00 -8.47
N ALA A 157 9.12 5.10 -7.20
CA ALA A 157 7.80 4.68 -6.77
C ALA A 157 6.68 5.49 -7.43
N PHE A 158 6.85 6.81 -7.56
CA PHE A 158 5.91 7.65 -8.29
C PHE A 158 5.84 7.29 -9.77
N GLN A 159 7.00 7.09 -10.42
CA GLN A 159 7.04 6.69 -11.82
C GLN A 159 6.35 5.34 -12.03
N TYR A 160 6.71 4.34 -11.24
CA TYR A 160 6.10 3.01 -11.28
C TYR A 160 4.58 3.07 -11.07
N ALA A 161 4.13 3.80 -10.06
CA ALA A 161 2.72 3.96 -9.76
C ALA A 161 1.95 4.55 -10.96
N ALA A 162 2.51 5.60 -11.58
CA ALA A 162 1.91 6.23 -12.76
C ALA A 162 1.88 5.28 -13.96
N ASP A 163 2.97 4.57 -14.24
CA ASP A 163 3.11 3.65 -15.37
C ASP A 163 2.15 2.45 -15.22
N ASN A 164 1.85 2.04 -13.98
CA ASN A 164 0.90 0.96 -13.65
C ASN A 164 -0.52 1.46 -13.34
N GLY A 165 -0.86 2.68 -13.73
CA GLY A 165 -2.23 3.19 -13.75
C GLY A 165 -2.77 3.65 -12.39
N ALA A 166 -1.93 3.94 -11.41
CA ALA A 166 -2.39 4.54 -10.16
C ALA A 166 -2.92 5.95 -10.42
N ALA A 167 -4.15 6.20 -9.96
CA ALA A 167 -4.79 7.51 -10.05
C ALA A 167 -4.40 8.43 -8.89
N ILE A 168 -4.01 7.86 -7.76
CA ILE A 168 -3.69 8.56 -6.52
C ILE A 168 -2.40 7.97 -5.94
N ALA A 169 -1.50 8.83 -5.46
CA ALA A 169 -0.35 8.45 -4.64
C ALA A 169 -0.54 9.01 -3.23
N ASN A 170 -0.56 8.12 -2.24
CA ASN A 170 -0.63 8.49 -0.83
C ASN A 170 0.76 8.43 -0.20
N CYS A 171 1.19 9.54 0.39
CA CYS A 171 2.48 9.72 1.04
C CYS A 171 2.27 10.20 2.48
N SER A 172 2.10 9.26 3.41
CA SER A 172 1.85 9.58 4.83
C SER A 172 3.15 9.77 5.62
N TRP A 173 4.09 10.50 5.04
CA TRP A 173 5.42 10.79 5.60
C TRP A 173 5.90 12.17 5.17
N GLY A 174 6.98 12.64 5.78
CA GLY A 174 7.60 13.93 5.46
C GLY A 174 9.00 14.00 6.03
N TYR A 175 9.71 15.04 5.66
CA TYR A 175 11.00 15.37 6.24
C TYR A 175 10.80 16.33 7.43
N PRO A 176 11.60 16.19 8.50
CA PRO A 176 11.58 17.12 9.63
C PRO A 176 12.07 18.53 9.27
#